data_3f2d5f9b63e70e454d74ff8f7ed238d2
#
_entry.id   3f2d5f9b63e70e454d74ff8f7ed238d2
#
_cell.length_a   1.000
_cell.length_b   1.000
_cell.length_c   1.000
_cell.angle_alpha   90.00
_cell.angle_beta   90.00
_cell.angle_gamma   90.00
#
_symmetry.space_group_name_H-M   'P 1'
#
loop_
_entity.id
_entity.type
_entity.pdbx_description
1 polymer ?
#
loop_
_entity_poly.entity_id
_entity_poly.type
_entity_poly.pdbx_seq_one_letter_code
_entity_poly.pdbx_strand_id
1 'polypeptide(L)'
;MKRNLSRVLAFCFFMAAGMVSAQTPAARPLPEGKLAPRPLYRDPPFDAPTDPVLCFNAESHKWFMYYTARRGTAADAPGVTWVHGSNIGMAESADGGATWTYRGTADITYGKDAHPNDYTYWAPEVIWFEGTYHMYLSYVPGIFTDWNHAREIVHLTSKDGVKWTTVAKVDLKSERTIDACVIQLPNGTWRMWYKDEQKDRPLSYADSPDLYHWETKGTAVTDFSGEGPKVIHWKGSYWLIADCWQNGMRVWKSQDGLNWKLQEEALFGSHGDVVISGDRAWWFYFGGPRPAGGAAQPRGRTTAINVVELSVRDGKLIPGDPNQPTYIDLKPVREEER
;
A
#
# COMPACT_ATOMS: atom_id res chain seq x y z
N MET A 1 -74.55 -59.54 -48.66
CA MET A 1 -73.24 -59.01 -49.12
C MET A 1 -73.21 -57.54 -48.76
N LYS A 2 -72.53 -57.16 -47.65
CA LYS A 2 -72.37 -55.78 -47.22
C LYS A 2 -70.83 -55.48 -47.16
N ARG A 3 -70.37 -54.55 -47.98
CA ARG A 3 -68.98 -54.10 -48.01
C ARG A 3 -68.82 -53.01 -46.96
N ASN A 4 -67.90 -53.22 -46.00
CA ASN A 4 -67.44 -52.17 -45.06
C ASN A 4 -66.29 -51.37 -45.67
N LEU A 5 -66.43 -50.03 -45.71
CA LEU A 5 -65.42 -49.11 -46.04
C LEU A 5 -64.81 -48.62 -44.72
N SER A 6 -63.57 -48.98 -44.48
CA SER A 6 -62.74 -48.37 -43.39
C SER A 6 -62.15 -47.05 -43.83
N ARG A 7 -62.48 -45.97 -43.12
CA ARG A 7 -61.82 -44.66 -43.29
C ARG A 7 -60.60 -44.65 -42.43
N VAL A 8 -59.42 -44.39 -43.09
CA VAL A 8 -58.12 -44.09 -42.44
C VAL A 8 -58.07 -42.61 -42.21
N LEU A 9 -58.02 -42.16 -40.93
CA LEU A 9 -57.71 -40.77 -40.55
C LEU A 9 -56.21 -40.65 -40.47
N ALA A 10 -55.59 -39.78 -41.33
CA ALA A 10 -54.18 -39.36 -41.19
C ALA A 10 -54.07 -38.19 -40.21
N PHE A 11 -53.38 -38.40 -39.09
CA PHE A 11 -53.05 -37.36 -38.14
C PHE A 11 -51.69 -36.68 -38.61
N CYS A 12 -51.77 -35.43 -39.06
CA CYS A 12 -50.59 -34.63 -39.31
C CYS A 12 -50.12 -34.03 -37.97
N PHE A 13 -48.98 -34.49 -37.47
CA PHE A 13 -48.28 -33.84 -36.37
C PHE A 13 -47.49 -32.62 -36.90
N PHE A 14 -47.93 -31.41 -36.55
CA PHE A 14 -47.12 -30.20 -36.74
C PHE A 14 -46.11 -30.13 -35.59
N MET A 15 -44.83 -30.38 -35.83
CA MET A 15 -43.76 -30.02 -34.93
C MET A 15 -43.50 -28.50 -35.03
N ALA A 16 -43.90 -27.77 -34.02
CA ALA A 16 -43.48 -26.38 -33.85
C ALA A 16 -42.01 -26.38 -33.35
N ALA A 17 -41.07 -26.08 -34.23
CA ALA A 17 -39.70 -25.81 -33.83
C ALA A 17 -39.64 -24.46 -33.06
N GLY A 18 -39.60 -24.52 -31.73
CA GLY A 18 -39.35 -23.35 -30.90
C GLY A 18 -37.94 -22.84 -31.13
N MET A 19 -37.78 -21.68 -31.78
CA MET A 19 -36.50 -20.96 -31.81
C MET A 19 -36.19 -20.46 -30.41
N VAL A 20 -35.26 -21.14 -29.72
CA VAL A 20 -34.61 -20.60 -28.53
C VAL A 20 -33.70 -19.47 -28.96
N SER A 21 -34.16 -18.24 -28.76
CA SER A 21 -33.33 -17.07 -28.93
C SER A 21 -32.23 -17.10 -27.85
N ALA A 22 -31.00 -17.38 -28.23
CA ALA A 22 -29.84 -17.22 -27.34
C ALA A 22 -29.70 -15.72 -27.03
N GLN A 23 -30.15 -15.30 -25.86
CA GLN A 23 -29.86 -13.97 -25.34
C GLN A 23 -28.33 -13.85 -25.14
N THR A 24 -27.69 -13.01 -25.90
CA THR A 24 -26.32 -12.61 -25.68
C THR A 24 -26.23 -12.06 -24.25
N PRO A 25 -25.33 -12.56 -23.38
CA PRO A 25 -25.19 -12.03 -22.03
C PRO A 25 -24.93 -10.53 -22.13
N ALA A 26 -25.73 -9.73 -21.41
CA ALA A 26 -25.50 -8.30 -21.33
C ALA A 26 -24.06 -8.06 -20.88
N ALA A 27 -23.33 -7.23 -21.63
CA ALA A 27 -21.96 -6.88 -21.28
C ALA A 27 -21.93 -6.35 -19.85
N ARG A 28 -21.13 -6.97 -18.98
CA ARG A 28 -20.96 -6.51 -17.61
C ARG A 28 -20.51 -5.06 -17.67
N PRO A 29 -21.14 -4.10 -16.96
CA PRO A 29 -20.71 -2.72 -16.96
C PRO A 29 -19.22 -2.66 -16.56
N LEU A 30 -18.45 -1.81 -17.26
CA LEU A 30 -17.05 -1.61 -16.93
C LEU A 30 -16.96 -1.08 -15.48
N PRO A 31 -15.95 -1.52 -14.71
CA PRO A 31 -15.73 -0.97 -13.37
C PRO A 31 -15.55 0.56 -13.43
N GLU A 32 -16.05 1.25 -12.42
CA GLU A 32 -15.81 2.70 -12.30
C GLU A 32 -14.32 2.96 -12.10
N GLY A 33 -13.83 4.06 -12.73
CA GLY A 33 -12.44 4.48 -12.66
C GLY A 33 -11.68 4.33 -13.96
N LYS A 34 -10.40 4.65 -13.91
CA LYS A 34 -9.47 4.53 -15.03
C LYS A 34 -8.62 3.28 -14.87
N LEU A 35 -8.27 2.69 -16.00
CA LEU A 35 -7.38 1.53 -16.03
C LEU A 35 -5.96 1.93 -15.58
N ALA A 36 -5.46 1.29 -14.54
CA ALA A 36 -4.09 1.46 -14.08
C ALA A 36 -3.11 0.67 -14.97
N PRO A 37 -1.97 1.26 -15.37
CA PRO A 37 -0.91 0.54 -16.07
C PRO A 37 -0.27 -0.53 -15.17
N ARG A 38 0.44 -1.46 -15.76
CA ARG A 38 1.19 -2.49 -15.04
C ARG A 38 2.64 -2.58 -15.55
N PRO A 39 3.62 -2.28 -14.70
CA PRO A 39 3.49 -1.75 -13.34
C PRO A 39 2.84 -0.36 -13.34
N LEU A 40 2.29 0.04 -12.18
CA LEU A 40 1.66 1.34 -12.00
C LEU A 40 2.67 2.48 -12.13
N TYR A 41 3.85 2.31 -11.51
CA TYR A 41 4.89 3.33 -11.50
C TYR A 41 6.30 2.72 -11.39
N ARG A 42 7.26 3.36 -12.05
CA ARG A 42 8.70 3.10 -11.97
C ARG A 42 9.43 4.41 -11.68
N ASP A 43 10.40 4.35 -10.79
CA ASP A 43 11.23 5.51 -10.42
C ASP A 43 12.23 5.83 -11.54
N PRO A 44 12.17 7.01 -12.19
CA PRO A 44 13.06 7.32 -13.32
C PRO A 44 14.55 7.34 -12.97
N PRO A 45 15.01 7.86 -11.79
CA PRO A 45 16.43 7.90 -11.46
C PRO A 45 17.09 6.54 -11.30
N PHE A 46 16.47 5.63 -10.52
CA PHE A 46 17.13 4.40 -10.08
C PHE A 46 16.31 3.12 -10.26
N ASP A 47 15.09 3.25 -10.75
CA ASP A 47 14.20 2.13 -11.07
C ASP A 47 13.98 1.15 -9.90
N ALA A 48 13.97 1.67 -8.69
CA ALA A 48 13.79 0.87 -7.49
C ALA A 48 12.93 1.57 -6.41
N PRO A 49 11.70 2.05 -6.76
CA PRO A 49 10.79 2.60 -5.78
C PRO A 49 10.27 1.50 -4.85
N THR A 50 10.27 1.77 -3.55
CA THR A 50 9.73 0.87 -2.51
C THR A 50 8.93 1.65 -1.48
N ASP A 51 8.19 0.96 -0.63
CA ASP A 51 7.54 1.52 0.54
C ASP A 51 6.64 2.73 0.20
N PRO A 52 5.72 2.63 -0.78
CA PRO A 52 4.90 3.77 -1.17
C PRO A 52 3.90 4.14 -0.07
N VAL A 53 3.66 5.44 0.10
CA VAL A 53 2.55 6.01 0.86
C VAL A 53 1.89 7.10 0.03
N LEU A 54 0.57 7.20 0.09
CA LEU A 54 -0.20 8.14 -0.70
C LEU A 54 -0.91 9.15 0.21
N CYS A 55 -0.83 10.43 -0.17
CA CYS A 55 -1.55 11.49 0.52
C CYS A 55 -2.17 12.45 -0.50
N PHE A 56 -3.42 12.85 -0.27
CA PHE A 56 -4.06 13.86 -1.12
C PHE A 56 -3.56 15.26 -0.78
N ASN A 57 -3.06 15.97 -1.77
CA ASN A 57 -2.64 17.35 -1.64
C ASN A 57 -3.78 18.28 -2.02
N ALA A 58 -4.36 18.97 -1.02
CA ALA A 58 -5.51 19.83 -1.20
C ALA A 58 -5.22 21.09 -2.00
N GLU A 59 -4.01 21.64 -1.89
CA GLU A 59 -3.63 22.86 -2.59
C GLU A 59 -3.52 22.62 -4.10
N SER A 60 -2.85 21.54 -4.50
CA SER A 60 -2.70 21.19 -5.93
C SER A 60 -3.86 20.38 -6.49
N HIS A 61 -4.80 19.92 -5.65
CA HIS A 61 -5.86 18.96 -5.99
C HIS A 61 -5.36 17.69 -6.67
N LYS A 62 -4.22 17.14 -6.19
CA LYS A 62 -3.57 15.96 -6.71
C LYS A 62 -3.29 14.95 -5.60
N TRP A 63 -3.19 13.70 -5.96
CA TRP A 63 -2.60 12.68 -5.11
C TRP A 63 -1.08 12.73 -5.21
N PHE A 64 -0.40 12.74 -4.08
CA PHE A 64 1.04 12.56 -3.98
C PHE A 64 1.35 11.14 -3.53
N MET A 65 2.36 10.54 -4.13
CA MET A 65 2.97 9.29 -3.70
C MET A 65 4.39 9.61 -3.25
N TYR A 66 4.70 9.29 -2.01
CA TYR A 66 6.04 9.31 -1.45
C TYR A 66 6.55 7.87 -1.40
N TYR A 67 7.84 7.66 -1.64
CA TYR A 67 8.41 6.32 -1.66
C TYR A 67 9.91 6.37 -1.38
N THR A 68 10.48 5.28 -0.88
CA THR A 68 11.93 5.12 -0.79
C THR A 68 12.52 4.96 -2.20
N ALA A 69 13.33 5.90 -2.64
CA ALA A 69 14.02 5.84 -3.93
C ALA A 69 15.34 5.06 -3.78
N ARG A 70 15.28 3.73 -3.70
CA ARG A 70 16.45 2.85 -3.59
C ARG A 70 17.29 2.92 -4.85
N ARG A 71 18.60 2.76 -4.71
CA ARG A 71 19.57 2.90 -5.80
C ARG A 71 19.73 1.58 -6.59
N GLY A 72 18.65 1.01 -7.11
CA GLY A 72 18.62 -0.30 -7.75
C GLY A 72 19.56 -0.46 -8.95
N THR A 73 19.78 0.62 -9.70
CA THR A 73 20.66 0.64 -10.87
C THR A 73 22.06 1.20 -10.57
N ALA A 74 22.38 1.53 -9.30
CA ALA A 74 23.70 2.01 -8.94
C ALA A 74 24.75 0.93 -9.20
N ALA A 75 25.79 1.27 -9.94
CA ALA A 75 26.97 0.44 -10.08
C ALA A 75 27.72 0.37 -8.74
N ASP A 76 28.53 -0.66 -8.55
CA ASP A 76 29.49 -0.79 -7.45
C ASP A 76 28.89 -0.59 -6.05
N ALA A 77 27.75 -1.20 -5.79
CA ALA A 77 27.09 -1.18 -4.50
C ALA A 77 27.33 -2.49 -3.71
N PRO A 78 28.42 -2.59 -2.91
CA PRO A 78 28.72 -3.80 -2.15
C PRO A 78 27.69 -4.04 -1.06
N GLY A 79 27.40 -5.33 -0.79
CA GLY A 79 26.45 -5.72 0.22
C GLY A 79 25.07 -5.11 -0.01
N VAL A 80 24.57 -4.40 1.00
CA VAL A 80 23.25 -3.73 0.95
C VAL A 80 23.36 -2.21 0.74
N THR A 81 24.49 -1.65 0.32
CA THR A 81 24.65 -0.21 0.10
C THR A 81 23.69 0.38 -0.94
N TRP A 82 23.14 -0.44 -1.82
CA TRP A 82 22.14 -0.02 -2.81
C TRP A 82 20.79 0.38 -2.21
N VAL A 83 20.46 -0.07 -1.00
CA VAL A 83 19.26 0.37 -0.26
C VAL A 83 19.54 1.60 0.59
N HIS A 84 20.81 1.96 0.79
CA HIS A 84 21.25 3.15 1.51
C HIS A 84 21.52 4.33 0.56
N GLY A 85 21.74 5.52 1.12
CA GLY A 85 21.90 6.76 0.36
C GLY A 85 20.65 7.11 -0.45
N SER A 86 19.49 6.60 -0.03
CA SER A 86 18.21 6.86 -0.66
C SER A 86 17.60 8.17 -0.17
N ASN A 87 16.85 8.82 -1.06
CA ASN A 87 15.94 9.92 -0.73
C ASN A 87 14.50 9.43 -0.76
N ILE A 88 13.59 10.25 -0.30
CA ILE A 88 12.16 10.04 -0.51
C ILE A 88 11.79 10.63 -1.86
N GLY A 89 11.51 9.75 -2.82
CA GLY A 89 10.99 10.11 -4.13
C GLY A 89 9.55 10.57 -4.04
N MET A 90 9.15 11.41 -4.96
CA MET A 90 7.78 11.93 -5.08
C MET A 90 7.25 11.74 -6.48
N ALA A 91 6.02 11.29 -6.58
CA ALA A 91 5.22 11.30 -7.81
C ALA A 91 3.84 11.89 -7.55
N GLU A 92 3.23 12.47 -8.57
CA GLU A 92 1.87 13.02 -8.48
C GLU A 92 0.93 12.41 -9.49
N SER A 93 -0.33 12.31 -9.12
CA SER A 93 -1.44 11.90 -9.99
C SER A 93 -2.54 12.96 -9.98
N ALA A 94 -3.00 13.37 -11.17
CA ALA A 94 -4.12 14.26 -11.36
C ALA A 94 -5.39 13.54 -11.87
N ASP A 95 -5.35 12.21 -11.91
CA ASP A 95 -6.40 11.40 -12.53
C ASP A 95 -6.93 10.28 -11.62
N GLY A 96 -6.91 10.52 -10.32
CA GLY A 96 -7.42 9.58 -9.34
C GLY A 96 -6.52 8.37 -9.11
N GLY A 97 -5.20 8.54 -9.26
CA GLY A 97 -4.22 7.48 -8.97
C GLY A 97 -3.95 6.53 -10.14
N ALA A 98 -4.56 6.75 -11.31
CA ALA A 98 -4.39 5.87 -12.46
C ALA A 98 -3.03 6.05 -13.14
N THR A 99 -2.53 7.28 -13.24
CA THR A 99 -1.20 7.56 -13.79
C THR A 99 -0.40 8.47 -12.86
N TRP A 100 0.92 8.31 -12.87
CA TRP A 100 1.83 9.00 -11.98
C TRP A 100 2.98 9.65 -12.72
N THR A 101 3.29 10.89 -12.33
CA THR A 101 4.40 11.68 -12.90
C THR A 101 5.43 11.97 -11.81
N TYR A 102 6.68 11.67 -12.07
CA TYR A 102 7.80 11.97 -11.17
C TYR A 102 7.93 13.47 -10.91
N ARG A 103 8.16 13.85 -9.66
CA ARG A 103 8.28 15.24 -9.20
C ARG A 103 9.61 15.58 -8.53
N GLY A 104 10.57 14.69 -8.56
CA GLY A 104 11.81 14.85 -7.80
C GLY A 104 11.75 14.14 -6.46
N THR A 105 12.45 14.68 -5.48
CA THR A 105 12.50 14.17 -4.12
C THR A 105 11.91 15.18 -3.14
N ALA A 106 11.38 14.69 -2.01
CA ALA A 106 10.97 15.53 -0.90
C ALA A 106 12.18 16.34 -0.38
N ASP A 107 11.95 17.64 -0.14
CA ASP A 107 12.99 18.54 0.38
C ASP A 107 13.12 18.33 1.90
N ILE A 108 13.96 17.38 2.28
CA ILE A 108 14.26 16.98 3.67
C ILE A 108 15.71 17.32 3.96
N THR A 109 15.97 17.97 5.09
CA THR A 109 17.32 18.37 5.52
C THR A 109 17.84 17.60 6.73
N TYR A 110 16.97 16.85 7.43
CA TYR A 110 17.36 16.12 8.65
C TYR A 110 18.58 15.22 8.43
N GLY A 111 19.58 15.36 9.28
CA GLY A 111 20.81 14.59 9.23
C GLY A 111 21.83 15.02 8.17
N LYS A 112 21.46 15.87 7.21
CA LYS A 112 22.36 16.32 6.14
C LYS A 112 23.48 17.23 6.64
N ASP A 113 23.26 17.99 7.69
CA ASP A 113 24.31 18.84 8.29
C ASP A 113 25.43 18.00 8.90
N ALA A 114 25.09 16.87 9.53
CA ALA A 114 26.06 15.94 10.11
C ALA A 114 26.61 14.95 9.06
N HIS A 115 25.81 14.58 8.08
CA HIS A 115 26.11 13.56 7.07
C HIS A 115 25.70 14.04 5.67
N PRO A 116 26.33 15.05 5.07
CA PRO A 116 25.86 15.73 3.86
C PRO A 116 25.72 14.82 2.63
N ASN A 117 26.53 13.76 2.54
CA ASN A 117 26.49 12.77 1.47
C ASN A 117 26.34 11.33 1.95
N ASP A 118 26.11 11.14 3.24
CA ASP A 118 26.17 9.83 3.89
C ASP A 118 24.99 9.68 4.86
N TYR A 119 23.79 9.76 4.32
CA TYR A 119 22.51 9.58 5.01
C TYR A 119 21.60 8.65 4.21
N THR A 120 20.56 8.16 4.84
CA THR A 120 19.57 7.29 4.22
C THR A 120 18.18 7.62 4.76
N TYR A 121 17.21 7.75 3.87
CA TYR A 121 15.78 7.87 4.20
C TYR A 121 15.01 6.67 3.67
N TRP A 122 14.20 6.05 4.53
CA TRP A 122 13.35 4.91 4.18
C TRP A 122 11.92 5.12 4.63
N ALA A 123 11.01 4.39 3.99
CA ALA A 123 9.64 4.12 4.41
C ALA A 123 8.95 5.31 5.10
N PRO A 124 8.58 6.34 4.34
CA PRO A 124 7.83 7.46 4.90
C PRO A 124 6.40 7.02 5.23
N GLU A 125 5.85 7.46 6.36
CA GLU A 125 4.42 7.55 6.57
C GLU A 125 4.01 9.01 6.48
N VAL A 126 2.99 9.33 5.71
CA VAL A 126 2.53 10.73 5.52
C VAL A 126 1.04 10.81 5.76
N ILE A 127 0.66 11.64 6.73
CA ILE A 127 -0.73 11.97 7.03
C ILE A 127 -0.94 13.49 6.94
N TRP A 128 -2.18 13.90 6.66
CA TRP A 128 -2.60 15.29 6.75
C TRP A 128 -3.56 15.45 7.93
N PHE A 129 -3.31 16.45 8.76
CA PHE A 129 -4.17 16.77 9.89
C PHE A 129 -4.13 18.26 10.19
N GLU A 130 -5.30 18.88 10.33
CA GLU A 130 -5.47 20.31 10.70
C GLU A 130 -4.57 21.27 9.92
N GLY A 131 -4.54 21.15 8.58
CA GLY A 131 -3.80 22.06 7.70
C GLY A 131 -2.29 21.83 7.69
N THR A 132 -1.82 20.67 8.16
CA THR A 132 -0.40 20.31 8.24
C THR A 132 -0.20 18.87 7.77
N TYR A 133 0.81 18.66 6.92
CA TYR A 133 1.30 17.31 6.61
C TYR A 133 2.28 16.90 7.69
N HIS A 134 2.15 15.70 8.20
CA HIS A 134 3.07 15.06 9.13
C HIS A 134 3.73 13.88 8.43
N MET A 135 5.05 13.82 8.45
CA MET A 135 5.80 12.65 7.96
C MET A 135 6.57 12.01 9.12
N TYR A 136 6.41 10.70 9.25
CA TYR A 136 7.24 9.88 10.13
C TYR A 136 8.18 9.08 9.24
N LEU A 137 9.45 9.47 9.27
CA LEU A 137 10.49 9.02 8.35
C LEU A 137 11.47 8.11 9.04
N SER A 138 11.76 6.95 8.47
CA SER A 138 12.88 6.13 8.91
C SER A 138 14.19 6.76 8.44
N TYR A 139 15.05 7.18 9.37
CA TYR A 139 16.35 7.77 9.12
C TYR A 139 17.49 6.84 9.54
N VAL A 140 18.50 6.72 8.70
CA VAL A 140 19.75 6.01 8.99
C VAL A 140 20.91 7.00 8.84
N PRO A 141 21.76 7.13 9.89
CA PRO A 141 22.89 8.09 9.88
C PRO A 141 24.10 7.50 9.14
N GLY A 142 23.95 7.21 7.87
CA GLY A 142 25.03 6.69 7.05
C GLY A 142 24.62 5.82 5.87
N ILE A 143 25.64 5.29 5.20
CA ILE A 143 25.56 4.28 4.15
C ILE A 143 26.37 3.04 4.60
N PHE A 144 25.70 1.90 4.73
CA PHE A 144 26.28 0.71 5.31
C PHE A 144 26.24 -0.47 4.33
N THR A 145 27.18 -1.41 4.50
CA THR A 145 27.27 -2.65 3.71
C THR A 145 26.42 -3.78 4.29
N ASP A 146 25.96 -3.64 5.51
CA ASP A 146 25.13 -4.60 6.24
C ASP A 146 23.94 -3.93 6.94
N TRP A 147 23.18 -4.70 7.70
CA TRP A 147 22.00 -4.22 8.42
C TRP A 147 22.25 -3.88 9.90
N ASN A 148 23.49 -3.94 10.38
CA ASN A 148 23.80 -3.75 11.79
C ASN A 148 24.22 -2.32 12.12
N HIS A 149 23.28 -1.39 12.07
CA HIS A 149 23.50 0.02 12.36
C HIS A 149 22.28 0.66 13.03
N ALA A 150 22.47 1.83 13.64
CA ALA A 150 21.39 2.61 14.23
C ALA A 150 20.42 3.12 13.16
N ARG A 151 19.16 3.30 13.54
CA ARG A 151 18.11 3.91 12.73
C ARG A 151 16.97 4.38 13.62
N GLU A 152 16.31 5.43 13.22
CA GLU A 152 15.29 6.08 14.04
C GLU A 152 14.14 6.59 13.20
N ILE A 153 12.98 6.74 13.81
CA ILE A 153 11.83 7.43 13.22
C ILE A 153 11.92 8.90 13.61
N VAL A 154 11.85 9.77 12.59
CA VAL A 154 11.88 11.22 12.72
C VAL A 154 10.55 11.80 12.31
N HIS A 155 10.01 12.72 13.11
CA HIS A 155 8.82 13.48 12.79
C HIS A 155 9.18 14.77 12.05
N LEU A 156 8.58 14.97 10.89
CA LEU A 156 8.71 16.14 10.05
C LEU A 156 7.32 16.71 9.77
N THR A 157 7.23 18.01 9.53
CA THR A 157 5.98 18.67 9.12
C THR A 157 6.17 19.47 7.84
N SER A 158 5.08 19.67 7.09
CA SER A 158 5.05 20.46 5.87
C SER A 158 3.71 21.16 5.69
N LYS A 159 3.70 22.30 5.00
CA LYS A 159 2.46 22.99 4.57
C LYS A 159 2.07 22.64 3.13
N ASP A 160 3.04 22.29 2.30
CA ASP A 160 2.86 22.04 0.86
C ASP A 160 3.05 20.56 0.46
N GLY A 161 3.51 19.71 1.42
CA GLY A 161 3.85 18.31 1.16
C GLY A 161 5.16 18.11 0.38
N VAL A 162 5.92 19.17 0.11
CA VAL A 162 7.17 19.12 -0.67
C VAL A 162 8.38 19.48 0.19
N LYS A 163 8.29 20.61 0.90
CA LYS A 163 9.34 21.10 1.80
C LYS A 163 9.02 20.72 3.23
N TRP A 164 9.93 20.01 3.87
CA TRP A 164 9.72 19.41 5.18
C TRP A 164 10.62 20.08 6.25
N THR A 165 10.00 20.42 7.36
CA THR A 165 10.66 20.97 8.54
C THR A 165 10.73 19.91 9.61
N THR A 166 11.91 19.69 10.20
CA THR A 166 12.12 18.74 11.29
C THR A 166 11.41 19.21 12.56
N VAL A 167 10.65 18.33 13.16
CA VAL A 167 10.11 18.51 14.52
C VAL A 167 11.05 17.91 15.55
N ALA A 168 11.22 16.58 15.51
CA ALA A 168 12.08 15.85 16.44
C ALA A 168 12.30 14.40 15.99
N LYS A 169 13.32 13.74 16.55
CA LYS A 169 13.37 12.29 16.67
C LYS A 169 12.19 11.83 17.56
N VAL A 170 11.47 10.80 17.14
CA VAL A 170 10.40 10.20 17.95
C VAL A 170 11.02 9.31 19.03
N ASP A 171 10.75 9.61 20.29
CA ASP A 171 11.28 8.85 21.43
C ASP A 171 10.51 7.55 21.66
N LEU A 172 10.90 6.51 20.96
CA LEU A 172 10.32 5.17 21.04
C LEU A 172 11.09 4.22 21.97
N LYS A 173 12.03 4.76 22.75
CA LYS A 173 12.87 3.99 23.69
C LYS A 173 13.63 2.85 23.03
N SER A 174 14.04 3.04 21.80
CA SER A 174 14.83 2.10 21.01
C SER A 174 15.74 2.85 20.04
N GLU A 175 16.91 2.31 19.77
CA GLU A 175 17.90 2.85 18.82
C GLU A 175 17.74 2.26 17.41
N ARG A 176 16.74 1.40 17.19
CA ARG A 176 16.55 0.72 15.90
C ARG A 176 15.07 0.58 15.57
N THR A 177 14.46 1.70 15.21
CA THR A 177 13.04 1.78 14.84
C THR A 177 12.86 2.22 13.40
N ILE A 178 11.95 1.56 12.67
CA ILE A 178 11.61 1.88 11.27
C ILE A 178 10.12 1.68 11.00
N ASP A 179 9.68 2.14 9.84
CA ASP A 179 8.42 1.80 9.19
C ASP A 179 7.19 2.16 10.03
N ALA A 180 7.03 3.43 10.30
CA ALA A 180 5.84 3.92 11.00
C ALA A 180 4.58 3.78 10.13
N CYS A 181 3.46 3.48 10.78
CA CYS A 181 2.11 3.67 10.27
C CYS A 181 1.26 4.34 11.33
N VAL A 182 0.60 5.45 11.01
CA VAL A 182 -0.12 6.28 11.98
C VAL A 182 -1.57 6.47 11.58
N ILE A 183 -2.50 6.17 12.49
CA ILE A 183 -3.91 6.48 12.33
C ILE A 183 -4.50 7.10 13.59
N GLN A 184 -5.60 7.84 13.45
CA GLN A 184 -6.39 8.27 14.59
C GLN A 184 -7.44 7.22 14.97
N LEU A 185 -7.52 6.90 16.23
CA LEU A 185 -8.54 6.00 16.80
C LEU A 185 -9.84 6.79 17.09
N PRO A 186 -11.00 6.13 17.20
CA PRO A 186 -12.28 6.79 17.41
C PRO A 186 -12.36 7.64 18.70
N ASN A 187 -11.51 7.40 19.66
CA ASN A 187 -11.41 8.18 20.91
C ASN A 187 -10.53 9.43 20.79
N GLY A 188 -10.03 9.72 19.58
CA GLY A 188 -9.15 10.87 19.29
C GLY A 188 -7.67 10.59 19.52
N THR A 189 -7.30 9.46 20.11
CA THR A 189 -5.89 9.08 20.31
C THR A 189 -5.26 8.73 18.96
N TRP A 190 -4.08 9.24 18.67
CA TRP A 190 -3.26 8.79 17.57
C TRP A 190 -2.49 7.55 17.97
N ARG A 191 -2.40 6.56 17.07
CA ARG A 191 -1.62 5.35 17.28
C ARG A 191 -0.67 5.14 16.11
N MET A 192 0.60 4.91 16.48
CA MET A 192 1.67 4.51 15.58
C MET A 192 1.97 3.03 15.77
N TRP A 193 1.97 2.25 14.69
CA TRP A 193 2.61 0.95 14.65
C TRP A 193 3.94 1.09 13.93
N TYR A 194 4.96 0.39 14.42
CA TYR A 194 6.31 0.48 13.88
C TYR A 194 7.09 -0.81 14.15
N LYS A 195 8.18 -1.00 13.41
CA LYS A 195 9.12 -2.07 13.70
C LYS A 195 10.16 -1.59 14.70
N ASP A 196 10.34 -2.36 15.79
CA ASP A 196 11.43 -2.23 16.75
C ASP A 196 12.40 -3.41 16.55
N GLU A 197 13.53 -3.16 15.91
CA GLU A 197 14.49 -4.19 15.58
C GLU A 197 15.42 -4.58 16.74
N GLN A 198 15.36 -3.91 17.87
CA GLN A 198 16.02 -4.34 19.10
C GLN A 198 15.26 -5.45 19.83
N LYS A 199 14.01 -5.69 19.45
CA LYS A 199 13.19 -6.77 19.99
C LYS A 199 13.17 -7.93 19.01
N ASP A 200 13.19 -9.13 19.53
CA ASP A 200 13.20 -10.38 18.73
C ASP A 200 12.00 -10.54 17.79
N ARG A 201 11.00 -9.69 18.00
CA ARG A 201 9.81 -9.78 17.18
C ARG A 201 9.27 -8.42 17.00
N PRO A 202 9.03 -7.78 16.26
CA PRO A 202 7.89 -7.46 15.70
C PRO A 202 7.42 -6.07 15.66
N LEU A 203 6.22 -6.01 15.42
CA LEU A 203 5.51 -4.75 15.36
C LEU A 203 5.16 -4.30 16.78
N SER A 204 5.71 -3.17 17.16
CA SER A 204 5.39 -2.44 18.40
C SER A 204 4.38 -1.35 18.11
N TYR A 205 3.80 -0.76 19.15
CA TYR A 205 2.95 0.41 19.00
C TYR A 205 3.16 1.44 20.10
N ALA A 206 2.87 2.69 19.75
CA ALA A 206 2.90 3.84 20.63
C ALA A 206 1.64 4.69 20.44
N ASP A 207 1.19 5.37 21.47
CA ASP A 207 0.04 6.27 21.43
C ASP A 207 0.47 7.73 21.64
N SER A 208 -0.25 8.65 21.02
CA SER A 208 -0.06 10.08 21.14
C SER A 208 -1.39 10.83 21.25
N PRO A 209 -1.52 11.86 22.07
CA PRO A 209 -2.69 12.72 22.10
C PRO A 209 -2.70 13.76 20.97
N ASP A 210 -1.54 14.04 20.34
CA ASP A 210 -1.36 15.26 19.55
C ASP A 210 -0.41 15.12 18.33
N LEU A 211 0.03 13.90 17.99
CA LEU A 211 1.04 13.60 16.94
C LEU A 211 2.49 13.98 17.30
N TYR A 212 2.72 14.68 18.39
CA TYR A 212 4.05 15.19 18.79
C TYR A 212 4.65 14.43 19.95
N HIS A 213 3.83 14.02 20.92
CA HIS A 213 4.25 13.35 22.14
C HIS A 213 3.81 11.88 22.12
N TRP A 214 4.78 10.99 21.97
CA TRP A 214 4.52 9.56 21.81
C TRP A 214 4.92 8.77 23.06
N GLU A 215 4.06 7.86 23.47
CA GLU A 215 4.29 6.93 24.57
C GLU A 215 4.23 5.49 24.04
N THR A 216 5.35 4.75 24.19
CA THR A 216 5.40 3.33 23.82
C THR A 216 4.47 2.51 24.71
N LYS A 217 3.66 1.64 24.10
CA LYS A 217 2.66 0.83 24.82
C LYS A 217 2.99 -0.66 24.82
N GLY A 218 3.71 -1.17 23.83
CA GLY A 218 4.08 -2.57 23.79
C GLY A 218 4.12 -3.17 22.40
N THR A 219 3.94 -4.47 22.32
CA THR A 219 3.92 -5.27 21.11
C THR A 219 2.49 -5.39 20.58
N ALA A 220 2.29 -5.16 19.28
CA ALA A 220 0.98 -5.26 18.62
C ALA A 220 0.64 -6.72 18.28
N VAL A 221 1.56 -7.43 17.59
CA VAL A 221 1.38 -8.81 17.16
C VAL A 221 2.61 -9.65 17.48
N THR A 222 2.43 -10.96 17.71
CA THR A 222 3.49 -11.86 18.13
C THR A 222 3.62 -13.12 17.28
N ASP A 223 2.69 -13.34 16.34
CA ASP A 223 2.66 -14.56 15.51
C ASP A 223 3.83 -14.63 14.53
N PHE A 224 4.20 -13.51 13.95
CA PHE A 224 5.30 -13.40 13.01
C PHE A 224 6.18 -12.18 13.30
N SER A 225 7.46 -12.32 13.04
CA SER A 225 8.34 -11.18 12.87
C SER A 225 8.03 -10.53 11.51
N GLY A 226 8.03 -9.19 11.45
CA GLY A 226 7.69 -8.47 10.22
C GLY A 226 8.13 -7.01 10.26
N GLU A 227 7.92 -6.32 9.15
CA GLU A 227 8.19 -4.90 8.97
C GLU A 227 7.11 -4.24 8.11
N GLY A 228 7.17 -2.93 7.92
CA GLY A 228 6.23 -2.19 7.08
C GLY A 228 4.77 -2.38 7.49
N PRO A 229 4.40 -2.16 8.78
CA PRO A 229 3.00 -2.27 9.15
C PRO A 229 2.17 -1.22 8.42
N LYS A 230 1.01 -1.65 7.89
CA LYS A 230 -0.04 -0.74 7.45
C LYS A 230 -1.34 -1.11 8.14
N VAL A 231 -1.91 -0.15 8.85
CA VAL A 231 -3.18 -0.33 9.57
C VAL A 231 -4.23 0.57 8.97
N ILE A 232 -5.39 -0.01 8.71
CA ILE A 232 -6.58 0.70 8.22
C ILE A 232 -7.81 0.30 9.03
N HIS A 233 -8.79 1.20 9.11
CA HIS A 233 -10.14 0.85 9.56
C HIS A 233 -11.08 0.84 8.35
N TRP A 234 -11.58 -0.34 7.97
CA TRP A 234 -12.42 -0.48 6.79
C TRP A 234 -13.44 -1.60 6.95
N LYS A 235 -14.67 -1.36 6.47
CA LYS A 235 -15.79 -2.33 6.55
C LYS A 235 -16.00 -2.85 7.98
N GLY A 236 -15.93 -1.93 8.97
CA GLY A 236 -16.22 -2.22 10.37
C GLY A 236 -15.16 -3.02 11.12
N SER A 237 -13.93 -3.08 10.61
CA SER A 237 -12.81 -3.76 11.26
C SER A 237 -11.51 -3.01 11.04
N TYR A 238 -10.58 -3.15 11.97
CA TYR A 238 -9.17 -2.81 11.75
C TYR A 238 -8.47 -3.97 11.07
N TRP A 239 -7.61 -3.62 10.10
CA TRP A 239 -6.76 -4.54 9.37
C TRP A 239 -5.33 -4.08 9.50
N LEU A 240 -4.46 -4.94 10.02
CA LEU A 240 -3.02 -4.74 10.05
C LEU A 240 -2.40 -5.65 9.00
N ILE A 241 -1.61 -5.07 8.11
CA ILE A 241 -0.88 -5.76 7.05
C ILE A 241 0.60 -5.54 7.33
N ALA A 242 1.43 -6.58 7.22
CA ALA A 242 2.87 -6.44 7.39
C ALA A 242 3.65 -7.42 6.51
N ASP A 243 4.84 -7.01 6.09
CA ASP A 243 5.78 -7.85 5.36
C ASP A 243 6.52 -8.76 6.35
N CYS A 244 6.21 -10.05 6.30
CA CYS A 244 6.85 -11.07 7.12
C CYS A 244 7.87 -11.89 6.31
N TRP A 245 8.48 -11.26 5.32
CA TRP A 245 9.53 -11.79 4.43
C TRP A 245 9.16 -13.13 3.80
N GLN A 246 9.77 -14.24 4.26
CA GLN A 246 9.51 -15.58 3.72
C GLN A 246 8.08 -16.05 3.94
N ASN A 247 7.39 -15.47 4.93
CA ASN A 247 5.99 -15.77 5.23
C ASN A 247 5.02 -14.91 4.42
N GLY A 248 5.52 -13.98 3.60
CA GLY A 248 4.73 -13.06 2.77
C GLY A 248 4.03 -11.96 3.56
N MET A 249 3.15 -11.25 2.89
CA MET A 249 2.36 -10.17 3.49
C MET A 249 1.25 -10.77 4.37
N ARG A 250 1.45 -10.75 5.70
CA ARG A 250 0.46 -11.28 6.65
C ARG A 250 -0.58 -10.22 7.00
N VAL A 251 -1.77 -10.69 7.33
CA VAL A 251 -2.91 -9.83 7.66
C VAL A 251 -3.47 -10.23 9.02
N TRP A 252 -3.69 -9.26 9.88
CA TRP A 252 -4.42 -9.45 11.14
C TRP A 252 -5.67 -8.57 11.13
N LYS A 253 -6.71 -9.07 11.74
CA LYS A 253 -7.98 -8.38 11.94
C LYS A 253 -8.19 -8.06 13.41
N SER A 254 -8.75 -6.89 13.69
CA SER A 254 -9.14 -6.48 15.03
C SER A 254 -10.46 -5.70 15.01
N GLN A 255 -11.16 -5.67 16.15
CA GLN A 255 -12.34 -4.82 16.33
C GLN A 255 -12.01 -3.52 17.08
N ASP A 256 -10.87 -3.48 17.77
CA ASP A 256 -10.48 -2.40 18.67
C ASP A 256 -9.09 -1.81 18.38
N GLY A 257 -8.37 -2.35 17.38
CA GLY A 257 -7.00 -1.95 17.05
C GLY A 257 -5.97 -2.37 18.10
N LEU A 258 -6.33 -3.26 19.03
CA LEU A 258 -5.46 -3.78 20.10
C LEU A 258 -5.36 -5.30 20.08
N ASN A 259 -6.53 -5.97 20.02
CA ASN A 259 -6.61 -7.42 20.02
C ASN A 259 -6.66 -7.94 18.60
N TRP A 260 -5.52 -8.45 18.13
CA TRP A 260 -5.32 -8.86 16.74
C TRP A 260 -5.49 -10.36 16.56
N LYS A 261 -6.20 -10.75 15.53
CA LYS A 261 -6.36 -12.14 15.10
C LYS A 261 -5.77 -12.30 13.70
N LEU A 262 -4.80 -13.20 13.58
CA LEU A 262 -4.19 -13.53 12.30
C LEU A 262 -5.22 -14.10 11.32
N GLN A 263 -5.20 -13.61 10.09
CA GLN A 263 -5.89 -14.17 8.95
C GLN A 263 -5.03 -15.27 8.32
N GLU A 264 -5.62 -16.37 7.90
CA GLU A 264 -4.90 -17.48 7.26
C GLU A 264 -4.33 -17.08 5.90
N GLU A 265 -5.16 -16.40 5.09
CA GLU A 265 -4.77 -15.91 3.77
C GLU A 265 -3.86 -14.70 3.88
N ALA A 266 -2.79 -14.69 3.08
CA ALA A 266 -1.86 -13.58 2.95
C ALA A 266 -2.19 -12.70 1.74
N LEU A 267 -1.74 -11.45 1.76
CA LEU A 267 -1.61 -10.65 0.57
C LEU A 267 -0.31 -11.01 -0.17
N PHE A 268 -0.06 -10.34 -1.27
CA PHE A 268 1.18 -10.49 -2.04
C PHE A 268 1.88 -9.13 -2.22
N GLY A 269 3.10 -9.16 -2.73
CA GLY A 269 3.97 -8.00 -2.86
C GLY A 269 4.86 -7.82 -1.63
N SER A 270 5.34 -6.61 -1.41
CA SER A 270 6.03 -6.17 -0.22
C SER A 270 5.32 -4.94 0.35
N HIS A 271 5.74 -4.44 1.51
CA HIS A 271 4.98 -3.43 2.22
C HIS A 271 4.71 -2.15 1.41
N GLY A 272 3.64 -1.45 1.76
CA GLY A 272 3.14 -0.31 1.02
C GLY A 272 1.93 0.32 1.69
N ASP A 273 1.00 0.83 0.91
CA ASP A 273 -0.12 1.61 1.40
C ASP A 273 -1.49 1.06 0.98
N VAL A 274 -2.48 1.28 1.82
CA VAL A 274 -3.89 1.08 1.47
C VAL A 274 -4.61 2.41 1.47
N VAL A 275 -5.14 2.78 0.31
CA VAL A 275 -5.98 3.96 0.18
C VAL A 275 -7.44 3.54 0.08
N ILE A 276 -8.25 4.06 0.99
CA ILE A 276 -9.71 3.91 0.98
C ILE A 276 -10.30 5.15 0.32
N SER A 277 -11.18 4.95 -0.65
CA SER A 277 -11.91 6.04 -1.29
C SER A 277 -13.36 5.62 -1.52
N GLY A 278 -14.27 6.21 -0.76
CA GLY A 278 -15.64 5.77 -0.66
C GLY A 278 -15.74 4.32 -0.14
N ASP A 279 -16.45 3.49 -0.88
CA ASP A 279 -16.63 2.06 -0.51
C ASP A 279 -15.51 1.13 -1.00
N ARG A 280 -14.57 1.63 -1.75
CA ARG A 280 -13.49 0.88 -2.37
C ARG A 280 -12.17 1.12 -1.66
N ALA A 281 -11.26 0.15 -1.73
CA ALA A 281 -9.90 0.27 -1.21
C ALA A 281 -8.91 -0.35 -2.19
N TRP A 282 -7.70 0.23 -2.26
CA TRP A 282 -6.63 -0.25 -3.13
C TRP A 282 -5.36 -0.47 -2.32
N TRP A 283 -4.71 -1.61 -2.58
CA TRP A 283 -3.40 -1.97 -2.05
C TRP A 283 -2.32 -1.53 -3.05
N PHE A 284 -1.52 -0.54 -2.67
CA PHE A 284 -0.32 -0.09 -3.37
C PHE A 284 0.88 -0.78 -2.74
N TYR A 285 1.61 -1.55 -3.51
CA TYR A 285 2.73 -2.34 -3.01
C TYR A 285 3.89 -2.30 -3.97
N PHE A 286 5.09 -2.51 -3.48
CA PHE A 286 6.23 -2.68 -4.36
C PHE A 286 6.54 -4.16 -4.62
N GLY A 287 7.20 -4.39 -5.75
CA GLY A 287 7.64 -5.73 -6.14
C GLY A 287 8.48 -5.65 -7.39
N GLY A 288 9.15 -6.76 -7.74
CA GLY A 288 9.81 -6.82 -9.04
C GLY A 288 8.82 -6.55 -10.19
N PRO A 289 9.25 -5.92 -11.28
CA PRO A 289 8.39 -5.74 -12.44
C PRO A 289 7.96 -7.11 -12.93
N ARG A 290 6.66 -7.39 -12.89
CA ARG A 290 6.09 -8.62 -13.43
C ARG A 290 5.74 -8.37 -14.90
N PRO A 291 6.39 -9.03 -15.87
CA PRO A 291 5.96 -8.99 -17.27
C PRO A 291 4.54 -9.58 -17.39
N ALA A 292 3.78 -9.08 -18.33
CA ALA A 292 2.55 -9.75 -18.74
C ALA A 292 2.92 -11.21 -19.12
N GLY A 293 2.41 -12.21 -18.36
CA GLY A 293 2.71 -13.62 -18.62
C GLY A 293 3.37 -14.41 -17.47
N GLY A 294 3.64 -13.76 -16.31
CA GLY A 294 3.94 -14.47 -15.06
C GLY A 294 5.33 -15.13 -14.96
N ALA A 295 6.28 -14.82 -15.88
CA ALA A 295 7.65 -15.32 -15.76
C ALA A 295 8.34 -14.75 -14.49
N ALA A 296 8.96 -15.61 -13.69
CA ALA A 296 9.79 -15.21 -12.55
C ALA A 296 10.93 -14.31 -13.06
N GLN A 297 11.01 -13.10 -12.53
CA GLN A 297 12.15 -12.21 -12.82
C GLN A 297 13.39 -12.69 -12.04
N PRO A 298 14.59 -12.52 -12.62
CA PRO A 298 15.81 -12.66 -11.83
C PRO A 298 15.72 -11.71 -10.63
N ARG A 299 16.27 -12.11 -9.49
CA ARG A 299 16.36 -11.27 -8.27
C ARG A 299 17.25 -10.07 -8.57
N GLY A 300 16.68 -9.09 -9.26
CA GLY A 300 17.28 -7.79 -9.53
C GLY A 300 17.02 -6.83 -8.38
N ARG A 301 17.82 -5.78 -8.28
CA ARG A 301 17.63 -4.68 -7.34
C ARG A 301 16.49 -3.74 -7.76
N THR A 302 16.00 -3.87 -9.00
CA THR A 302 14.92 -3.03 -9.53
C THR A 302 13.56 -3.49 -9.03
N THR A 303 12.70 -2.53 -8.69
CA THR A 303 11.33 -2.73 -8.26
C THR A 303 10.39 -1.79 -9.00
N ALA A 304 9.11 -1.98 -8.82
CA ALA A 304 8.07 -1.10 -9.32
C ALA A 304 6.92 -1.04 -8.30
N ILE A 305 6.18 0.06 -8.31
CA ILE A 305 4.92 0.15 -7.57
C ILE A 305 3.81 -0.47 -8.43
N ASN A 306 3.00 -1.27 -7.78
CA ASN A 306 1.86 -1.95 -8.35
C ASN A 306 0.61 -1.61 -7.54
N VAL A 307 -0.57 -1.89 -8.09
CA VAL A 307 -1.84 -1.66 -7.40
C VAL A 307 -2.84 -2.76 -7.72
N VAL A 308 -3.61 -3.17 -6.71
CA VAL A 308 -4.81 -4.01 -6.87
C VAL A 308 -5.92 -3.48 -5.98
N GLU A 309 -7.16 -3.73 -6.37
CA GLU A 309 -8.31 -3.45 -5.52
C GLU A 309 -8.42 -4.51 -4.42
N LEU A 310 -8.77 -4.06 -3.21
CA LEU A 310 -9.07 -4.94 -2.08
C LEU A 310 -10.58 -5.19 -1.96
N SER A 311 -10.93 -6.31 -1.38
CA SER A 311 -12.30 -6.62 -0.99
C SER A 311 -12.34 -7.28 0.39
N VAL A 312 -13.49 -7.18 1.08
CA VAL A 312 -13.74 -7.96 2.29
C VAL A 312 -14.76 -9.03 1.93
N ARG A 313 -14.36 -10.31 2.02
CA ARG A 313 -15.21 -11.47 1.74
C ARG A 313 -15.11 -12.45 2.91
N ASP A 314 -16.25 -12.91 3.40
CA ASP A 314 -16.33 -13.83 4.55
C ASP A 314 -15.52 -13.35 5.77
N GLY A 315 -15.51 -12.02 5.97
CA GLY A 315 -14.79 -11.40 7.07
C GLY A 315 -13.26 -11.37 6.92
N LYS A 316 -12.71 -11.61 5.74
CA LYS A 316 -11.29 -11.61 5.40
C LYS A 316 -10.98 -10.50 4.39
N LEU A 317 -9.79 -9.92 4.49
CA LEU A 317 -9.27 -8.95 3.53
C LEU A 317 -8.60 -9.70 2.37
N ILE A 318 -9.13 -9.52 1.17
CA ILE A 318 -8.72 -10.28 -0.02
C ILE A 318 -8.27 -9.32 -1.12
N PRO A 319 -7.05 -9.51 -1.67
CA PRO A 319 -6.59 -8.73 -2.81
C PRO A 319 -7.23 -9.21 -4.11
N GLY A 320 -7.38 -8.30 -5.06
CA GLY A 320 -7.71 -8.64 -6.44
C GLY A 320 -6.59 -9.45 -7.10
N ASP A 321 -6.90 -10.13 -8.20
CA ASP A 321 -5.89 -10.87 -8.98
C ASP A 321 -4.92 -9.87 -9.65
N PRO A 322 -3.61 -9.90 -9.37
CA PRO A 322 -2.64 -8.99 -9.95
C PRO A 322 -2.45 -9.18 -11.47
N ASN A 323 -2.99 -10.26 -12.05
CA ASN A 323 -2.96 -10.51 -13.48
C ASN A 323 -4.18 -9.93 -14.23
N GLN A 324 -5.20 -9.49 -13.48
CA GLN A 324 -6.39 -8.84 -14.05
C GLN A 324 -6.23 -7.31 -14.10
N PRO A 325 -6.93 -6.64 -15.02
CA PRO A 325 -6.97 -5.18 -15.06
C PRO A 325 -7.47 -4.59 -13.74
N THR A 326 -6.75 -3.60 -13.21
CA THR A 326 -7.18 -2.83 -12.05
C THR A 326 -7.70 -1.47 -12.49
N TYR A 327 -8.91 -1.12 -12.05
CA TYR A 327 -9.52 0.20 -12.28
C TYR A 327 -9.46 0.98 -10.98
N ILE A 328 -8.89 2.19 -11.04
CA ILE A 328 -8.66 3.04 -9.88
C ILE A 328 -9.38 4.37 -10.03
N ASP A 329 -9.91 4.88 -8.92
CA ASP A 329 -10.61 6.15 -8.85
C ASP A 329 -10.53 6.71 -7.41
N LEU A 330 -9.35 7.21 -7.06
CA LEU A 330 -9.15 7.88 -5.78
C LEU A 330 -9.83 9.26 -5.83
N LYS A 331 -10.89 9.41 -5.06
CA LYS A 331 -11.58 10.70 -4.92
C LYS A 331 -10.74 11.67 -4.11
N PRO A 332 -10.83 12.97 -4.38
CA PRO A 332 -10.30 13.98 -3.48
C PRO A 332 -10.84 13.78 -2.05
N VAL A 333 -9.95 13.84 -1.08
CA VAL A 333 -10.36 13.78 0.34
C VAL A 333 -10.99 15.13 0.70
N ARG A 334 -12.25 15.12 1.16
CA ARG A 334 -12.97 16.34 1.57
C ARG A 334 -12.41 16.88 2.88
N GLU A 335 -12.54 18.18 3.10
CA GLU A 335 -12.06 18.81 4.34
C GLU A 335 -12.71 18.22 5.60
N GLU A 336 -13.96 17.80 5.50
CA GLU A 336 -14.75 17.16 6.58
C GLU A 336 -14.33 15.69 6.84
N GLU A 337 -13.57 15.10 5.96
CA GLU A 337 -13.06 13.70 6.06
C GLU A 337 -11.57 13.64 6.46
N ARG A 338 -11.00 14.83 6.83
CA ARG A 338 -9.57 15.02 7.09
C ARG A 338 -9.25 15.18 8.55
#